data_c16e788a121b94e51932e782f36ba910
#
_entry.id   c16e788a121b94e51932e782f36ba910
#
_cell.length_a   1.000
_cell.length_b   1.000
_cell.length_c   1.000
_cell.angle_alpha   90.00
_cell.angle_beta   90.00
_cell.angle_gamma   90.00
#
_symmetry.space_group_name_H-M   'P 1'
#
loop_
_entity.id
_entity.type
_entity.pdbx_description
1 polymer ?
#
loop_
_entity_poly.entity_id
_entity_poly.type
_entity_poly.pdbx_seq_one_letter_code
_entity_poly.pdbx_strand_id
1 'polypeptide(L)'
;MRGRKLLGLLVAGICSVSAMAQMSNNGELNARITINSDKIQGTDKSVFTTLQTALTEFVNNRRWTDATFAVNERIDCSMTIILSEQSDNSYKGEIQVQATRPVYNSSYLTTLFNYRDTELDFEYAQFEQLEYNENSLSSNLTATVMFYIYVILGLDFDSFSPLGGKAYFERAQQIVNMAQSQGTWSGWEAFDKDDNRHGLITALTDNTS
;
A
#
# COMPACT_ATOMS: atom_id res chain seq x y z
N MET A 1 25.79 -40.97 -68.48
CA MET A 1 26.66 -40.51 -67.37
C MET A 1 25.85 -39.64 -66.46
N ARG A 2 25.75 -40.02 -65.21
CA ARG A 2 24.71 -39.56 -64.24
C ARG A 2 25.18 -38.30 -63.51
N GLY A 3 24.44 -37.19 -63.63
CA GLY A 3 24.66 -35.96 -62.88
C GLY A 3 23.85 -36.00 -61.57
N ARG A 4 24.52 -36.00 -60.42
CA ARG A 4 23.91 -35.91 -59.07
C ARG A 4 23.60 -34.47 -58.75
N LYS A 5 22.31 -34.14 -58.56
CA LYS A 5 21.87 -32.87 -58.04
C LYS A 5 21.99 -32.90 -56.50
N LEU A 6 22.83 -32.06 -55.91
CA LEU A 6 22.86 -31.77 -54.50
C LEU A 6 21.68 -30.83 -54.14
N LEU A 7 20.83 -31.31 -53.30
CA LEU A 7 19.73 -30.56 -52.70
C LEU A 7 20.24 -29.94 -51.39
N GLY A 8 20.48 -28.64 -51.40
CA GLY A 8 20.88 -27.89 -50.22
C GLY A 8 19.65 -27.59 -49.36
N LEU A 9 19.61 -28.16 -48.16
CA LEU A 9 18.58 -27.94 -47.17
C LEU A 9 18.92 -26.64 -46.39
N LEU A 10 18.13 -25.59 -46.62
CA LEU A 10 18.26 -24.32 -45.92
C LEU A 10 17.43 -24.41 -44.63
N VAL A 11 18.11 -24.64 -43.51
CA VAL A 11 17.49 -24.62 -42.18
C VAL A 11 17.36 -23.16 -41.73
N ALA A 12 16.17 -22.60 -41.88
CA ALA A 12 15.83 -21.31 -41.31
C ALA A 12 15.61 -21.45 -39.82
N GLY A 13 16.61 -21.05 -39.03
CA GLY A 13 16.49 -20.96 -37.59
C GLY A 13 15.54 -19.82 -37.19
N ILE A 14 14.36 -20.16 -36.74
CA ILE A 14 13.42 -19.21 -36.12
C ILE A 14 13.94 -18.90 -34.70
N CYS A 15 14.69 -17.80 -34.55
CA CYS A 15 14.93 -17.21 -33.22
C CYS A 15 13.64 -16.61 -32.70
N SER A 16 12.90 -17.38 -31.90
CA SER A 16 11.84 -16.86 -31.07
C SER A 16 12.45 -16.00 -29.96
N VAL A 17 12.52 -14.70 -30.21
CA VAL A 17 12.79 -13.72 -29.15
C VAL A 17 11.58 -13.72 -28.22
N SER A 18 11.69 -14.46 -27.12
CA SER A 18 10.75 -14.33 -26.02
C SER A 18 10.95 -12.93 -25.43
N ALA A 19 10.13 -11.99 -25.85
CA ALA A 19 9.98 -10.73 -25.17
C ALA A 19 9.42 -11.07 -23.76
N MET A 20 10.31 -11.16 -22.78
CA MET A 20 9.89 -11.04 -21.38
C MET A 20 9.33 -9.64 -21.26
N ALA A 21 8.00 -9.54 -21.29
CA ALA A 21 7.32 -8.35 -20.84
C ALA A 21 7.77 -8.15 -19.39
N GLN A 22 8.70 -7.22 -19.18
CA GLN A 22 8.91 -6.65 -17.87
C GLN A 22 7.56 -6.07 -17.47
N MET A 23 6.89 -6.73 -16.53
CA MET A 23 5.77 -6.13 -15.81
C MET A 23 6.36 -4.89 -15.15
N SER A 24 6.23 -3.75 -15.83
CA SER A 24 6.55 -2.47 -15.22
C SER A 24 5.57 -2.36 -14.06
N ASN A 25 6.12 -2.44 -12.87
CA ASN A 25 5.37 -2.23 -11.64
C ASN A 25 4.96 -0.75 -11.61
N ASN A 26 3.82 -0.44 -12.23
CA ASN A 26 3.30 0.91 -12.39
C ASN A 26 2.31 1.24 -11.24
N GLY A 27 2.65 0.86 -10.02
CA GLY A 27 1.91 1.32 -8.84
C GLY A 27 2.05 2.85 -8.68
N GLU A 28 1.07 3.49 -8.11
CA GLU A 28 1.00 4.94 -7.90
C GLU A 28 1.93 5.41 -6.77
N LEU A 29 2.30 4.49 -5.89
CA LEU A 29 3.07 4.75 -4.68
C LEU A 29 4.50 4.27 -4.82
N ASN A 30 5.41 5.05 -4.24
CA ASN A 30 6.78 4.66 -3.91
C ASN A 30 6.91 4.61 -2.39
N ALA A 31 6.37 3.55 -1.82
CA ALA A 31 6.25 3.41 -0.37
C ALA A 31 7.50 2.75 0.24
N ARG A 32 8.01 3.37 1.30
CA ARG A 32 9.00 2.79 2.21
C ARG A 32 8.30 2.31 3.48
N ILE A 33 8.30 1.01 3.70
CA ILE A 33 7.75 0.42 4.92
C ILE A 33 8.89 0.10 5.89
N THR A 34 8.71 0.43 7.16
CA THR A 34 9.68 0.13 8.23
C THR A 34 8.92 -0.43 9.44
N ILE A 35 9.43 -1.49 10.02
CA ILE A 35 8.89 -2.06 11.27
C ILE A 35 9.94 -1.91 12.36
N ASN A 36 9.62 -1.11 13.37
CA ASN A 36 10.42 -0.99 14.57
C ASN A 36 9.87 -1.93 15.65
N SER A 37 10.67 -2.93 16.01
CA SER A 37 10.37 -3.94 17.04
C SER A 37 11.32 -3.88 18.22
N ASP A 38 11.94 -2.72 18.50
CA ASP A 38 12.96 -2.59 19.55
C ASP A 38 12.40 -2.88 20.95
N LYS A 39 11.10 -2.61 21.16
CA LYS A 39 10.41 -2.88 22.42
C LYS A 39 10.00 -4.34 22.61
N ILE A 40 10.00 -5.14 21.52
CA ILE A 40 9.62 -6.55 21.56
C ILE A 40 10.83 -7.39 21.93
N GLN A 41 10.71 -8.17 23.01
CA GLN A 41 11.77 -9.04 23.53
C GLN A 41 11.43 -10.51 23.26
N GLY A 42 12.47 -11.33 23.08
CA GLY A 42 12.31 -12.79 23.01
C GLY A 42 11.74 -13.36 21.72
N THR A 43 11.45 -12.53 20.72
CA THR A 43 10.91 -12.97 19.42
C THR A 43 12.01 -13.03 18.36
N ASP A 44 11.92 -14.04 17.49
CA ASP A 44 12.75 -14.08 16.29
C ASP A 44 12.41 -12.88 15.39
N LYS A 45 13.37 -11.97 15.26
CA LYS A 45 13.19 -10.74 14.47
C LYS A 45 13.01 -11.00 12.97
N SER A 46 13.21 -12.21 12.49
CA SER A 46 12.97 -12.60 11.11
C SER A 46 11.51 -12.45 10.70
N VAL A 47 10.55 -12.63 11.64
CA VAL A 47 9.13 -12.41 11.38
C VAL A 47 8.84 -10.96 10.96
N PHE A 48 9.49 -9.99 11.59
CA PHE A 48 9.31 -8.57 11.27
C PHE A 48 9.95 -8.18 9.93
N THR A 49 11.08 -8.79 9.59
CA THR A 49 11.71 -8.61 8.27
C THR A 49 10.82 -9.18 7.17
N THR A 50 10.23 -10.35 7.39
CA THR A 50 9.29 -10.98 6.46
C THR A 50 8.04 -10.13 6.29
N LEU A 51 7.46 -9.64 7.39
CA LEU A 51 6.29 -8.76 7.36
C LEU A 51 6.61 -7.44 6.63
N GLN A 52 7.76 -6.82 6.90
CA GLN A 52 8.17 -5.59 6.22
C GLN A 52 8.27 -5.78 4.71
N THR A 53 8.87 -6.90 4.27
CA THR A 53 8.96 -7.25 2.84
C THR A 53 7.58 -7.45 2.25
N ALA A 54 6.73 -8.26 2.90
CA ALA A 54 5.36 -8.53 2.44
C ALA A 54 4.53 -7.25 2.32
N LEU A 55 4.60 -6.34 3.30
CA LEU A 55 3.90 -5.05 3.25
C LEU A 55 4.45 -4.14 2.15
N THR A 56 5.78 -4.12 1.96
CA THR A 56 6.40 -3.33 0.89
C THR A 56 5.94 -3.80 -0.49
N GLU A 57 5.85 -5.10 -0.71
CA GLU A 57 5.34 -5.71 -1.93
C GLU A 57 3.83 -5.47 -2.07
N PHE A 58 3.07 -5.63 -0.99
CA PHE A 58 1.62 -5.38 -0.96
C PHE A 58 1.27 -3.97 -1.43
N VAL A 59 2.01 -2.97 -0.99
CA VAL A 59 1.76 -1.55 -1.34
C VAL A 59 2.29 -1.22 -2.72
N ASN A 60 3.53 -1.58 -3.05
CA ASN A 60 4.21 -1.09 -4.24
C ASN A 60 3.91 -1.91 -5.52
N ASN A 61 3.55 -3.19 -5.37
CA ASN A 61 3.37 -4.11 -6.50
C ASN A 61 1.92 -4.16 -7.01
N ARG A 62 1.08 -3.23 -6.55
CA ARG A 62 -0.34 -3.16 -6.91
C ARG A 62 -0.69 -1.82 -7.52
N ARG A 63 -1.64 -1.84 -8.43
CA ARG A 63 -2.35 -0.64 -8.88
C ARG A 63 -3.55 -0.41 -7.96
N TRP A 64 -3.63 0.80 -7.44
CA TRP A 64 -4.69 1.25 -6.54
C TRP A 64 -5.74 2.10 -7.26
N THR A 65 -5.43 2.55 -8.48
CA THR A 65 -6.27 3.41 -9.29
C THR A 65 -6.27 2.94 -10.75
N ASP A 66 -7.16 3.48 -11.56
CA ASP A 66 -7.16 3.29 -13.02
C ASP A 66 -6.23 4.30 -13.72
N ALA A 67 -5.69 5.28 -13.00
CA ALA A 67 -4.78 6.26 -13.54
C ALA A 67 -3.40 5.64 -13.86
N THR A 68 -2.70 6.23 -14.80
CA THR A 68 -1.35 5.81 -15.16
C THR A 68 -0.34 6.83 -14.64
N PHE A 69 0.55 6.37 -13.78
CA PHE A 69 1.62 7.19 -13.23
C PHE A 69 2.94 6.84 -13.93
N ALA A 70 3.69 7.85 -14.36
CA ALA A 70 5.08 7.66 -14.73
C ALA A 70 5.92 7.42 -13.47
N VAL A 71 7.10 6.84 -13.61
CA VAL A 71 7.97 6.50 -12.46
C VAL A 71 8.30 7.72 -11.60
N ASN A 72 8.46 8.88 -12.21
CA ASN A 72 8.75 10.16 -11.55
C ASN A 72 7.49 10.89 -11.02
N GLU A 73 6.31 10.36 -11.30
CA GLU A 73 5.03 10.90 -10.79
C GLU A 73 4.53 10.14 -9.57
N ARG A 74 5.17 9.03 -9.21
CA ARG A 74 4.78 8.24 -8.04
C ARG A 74 4.83 9.07 -6.78
N ILE A 75 3.89 8.80 -5.89
CA ILE A 75 3.79 9.48 -4.61
C ILE A 75 4.80 8.86 -3.64
N ASP A 76 5.79 9.63 -3.22
CA ASP A 76 6.72 9.20 -2.19
C ASP A 76 6.02 9.17 -0.84
N CYS A 77 5.96 7.98 -0.21
CA CYS A 77 5.41 7.85 1.12
C CYS A 77 6.26 6.92 1.99
N SER A 78 6.15 7.11 3.29
CA SER A 78 6.73 6.23 4.31
C SER A 78 5.68 5.82 5.32
N MET A 79 5.69 4.55 5.70
CA MET A 79 4.87 4.00 6.76
C MET A 79 5.78 3.30 7.76
N THR A 80 5.82 3.81 8.99
CA THR A 80 6.63 3.24 10.07
C THR A 80 5.70 2.64 11.11
N ILE A 81 5.75 1.33 11.27
CA ILE A 81 5.03 0.59 12.31
C ILE A 81 5.96 0.44 13.51
N ILE A 82 5.56 0.91 14.66
CA ILE A 82 6.31 0.83 15.91
C ILE A 82 5.55 -0.10 16.85
N LEU A 83 6.07 -1.30 17.05
CA LEU A 83 5.45 -2.31 17.88
C LEU A 83 5.78 -2.05 19.36
N SER A 84 4.75 -2.10 20.22
CA SER A 84 4.86 -1.90 21.65
C SER A 84 4.64 -3.17 22.47
N GLU A 85 3.78 -4.06 22.00
CA GLU A 85 3.39 -5.30 22.68
C GLU A 85 3.29 -6.45 21.67
N GLN A 86 3.57 -7.65 22.17
CA GLN A 86 3.37 -8.91 21.46
C GLN A 86 2.83 -9.97 22.41
N SER A 87 1.84 -10.72 21.94
CA SER A 87 1.37 -11.95 22.59
C SER A 87 1.12 -12.99 21.50
N ASP A 88 1.93 -14.04 21.46
CA ASP A 88 1.94 -15.02 20.36
C ASP A 88 2.07 -14.34 18.98
N ASN A 89 1.06 -14.47 18.13
CA ASN A 89 1.00 -13.85 16.80
C ASN A 89 0.25 -12.51 16.80
N SER A 90 -0.19 -12.03 17.94
CA SER A 90 -0.89 -10.74 18.08
C SER A 90 0.10 -9.64 18.44
N TYR A 91 0.00 -8.51 17.77
CA TYR A 91 0.86 -7.35 17.92
C TYR A 91 0.03 -6.10 18.18
N LYS A 92 0.55 -5.21 19.05
CA LYS A 92 0.02 -3.86 19.24
C LYS A 92 1.11 -2.84 19.04
N GLY A 93 0.70 -1.66 18.60
CA GLY A 93 1.63 -0.57 18.37
C GLY A 93 0.97 0.66 17.78
N GLU A 94 1.75 1.40 17.04
CA GLU A 94 1.33 2.59 16.32
C GLU A 94 1.85 2.56 14.87
N ILE A 95 1.19 3.28 13.99
CA ILE A 95 1.67 3.51 12.63
C ILE A 95 1.83 5.00 12.37
N GLN A 96 2.98 5.40 11.86
CA GLN A 96 3.26 6.75 11.39
C GLN A 96 3.27 6.74 9.86
N VAL A 97 2.45 7.58 9.27
CA VAL A 97 2.28 7.66 7.81
C VAL A 97 2.64 9.05 7.35
N GLN A 98 3.55 9.15 6.40
CA GLN A 98 3.94 10.41 5.78
C GLN A 98 3.93 10.25 4.26
N ALA A 99 3.37 11.22 3.55
CA ALA A 99 3.45 11.34 2.10
C ALA A 99 3.94 12.74 1.71
N THR A 100 4.74 12.80 0.65
CA THR A 100 5.31 14.04 0.13
C THR A 100 5.15 14.14 -1.37
N ARG A 101 5.09 15.37 -1.87
CA ARG A 101 5.07 15.69 -3.30
C ARG A 101 6.14 16.72 -3.64
N PRO A 102 6.79 16.63 -4.81
CA PRO A 102 7.64 17.67 -5.29
C PRO A 102 6.82 18.92 -5.64
N VAL A 103 7.31 20.08 -5.27
CA VAL A 103 6.73 21.36 -5.67
C VAL A 103 7.11 21.62 -7.14
N TYR A 104 6.13 22.02 -7.96
CA TYR A 104 6.33 22.26 -9.37
C TYR A 104 7.51 23.21 -9.64
N ASN A 105 8.35 22.83 -10.58
CA ASN A 105 9.56 23.55 -11.00
C ASN A 105 10.53 23.89 -9.85
N SER A 106 10.65 23.02 -8.86
CA SER A 106 11.46 23.21 -7.67
C SER A 106 12.08 21.89 -7.23
N SER A 107 13.15 21.95 -6.43
CA SER A 107 13.73 20.79 -5.75
C SER A 107 13.12 20.54 -4.36
N TYR A 108 12.16 21.36 -3.95
CA TYR A 108 11.51 21.23 -2.65
C TYR A 108 10.42 20.17 -2.66
N LEU A 109 10.31 19.44 -1.54
CA LEU A 109 9.19 18.55 -1.24
C LEU A 109 8.22 19.26 -0.31
N THR A 110 6.93 19.12 -0.57
CA THR A 110 5.87 19.52 0.35
C THR A 110 5.27 18.30 1.01
N THR A 111 4.88 18.44 2.26
CA THR A 111 4.16 17.40 2.98
C THR A 111 2.72 17.39 2.48
N LEU A 112 2.32 16.28 1.87
CA LEU A 112 0.94 16.03 1.45
C LEU A 112 0.11 15.50 2.63
N PHE A 113 0.70 14.57 3.40
CA PHE A 113 0.07 13.93 4.55
C PHE A 113 1.11 13.60 5.60
N ASN A 114 0.76 13.78 6.89
CA ASN A 114 1.59 13.35 8.02
C ASN A 114 0.66 13.04 9.18
N TYR A 115 0.57 11.78 9.57
CA TYR A 115 -0.34 11.32 10.61
C TYR A 115 0.30 10.23 11.46
N ARG A 116 0.00 10.25 12.76
CA ARG A 116 0.38 9.22 13.71
C ARG A 116 -0.89 8.60 14.29
N ASP A 117 -1.06 7.32 14.03
CA ASP A 117 -2.15 6.52 14.52
C ASP A 117 -1.64 5.59 15.63
N THR A 118 -2.17 5.76 16.82
CA THR A 118 -1.73 5.05 18.03
C THR A 118 -2.55 3.79 18.31
N GLU A 119 -3.52 3.45 17.45
CA GLU A 119 -4.48 2.36 17.66
C GLU A 119 -4.29 1.26 16.62
N LEU A 120 -3.09 0.71 16.54
CA LEU A 120 -2.79 -0.42 15.67
C LEU A 120 -2.69 -1.71 16.49
N ASP A 121 -3.62 -2.63 16.25
CA ASP A 121 -3.57 -4.03 16.71
C ASP A 121 -3.78 -4.96 15.52
N PHE A 122 -3.04 -6.05 15.44
CA PHE A 122 -3.17 -7.01 14.35
C PHE A 122 -2.59 -8.38 14.73
N GLU A 123 -3.01 -9.39 13.99
CA GLU A 123 -2.41 -10.71 14.00
C GLU A 123 -1.57 -10.92 12.74
N TYR A 124 -0.44 -11.59 12.89
CA TYR A 124 0.41 -11.96 11.76
C TYR A 124 1.22 -13.20 12.10
N ALA A 125 1.13 -14.23 11.28
CA ALA A 125 2.03 -15.38 11.30
C ALA A 125 3.12 -15.22 10.22
N GLN A 126 4.34 -15.68 10.55
CA GLN A 126 5.46 -15.59 9.60
C GLN A 126 5.11 -16.29 8.26
N PHE A 127 5.37 -15.61 7.14
CA PHE A 127 5.01 -16.02 5.77
C PHE A 127 3.52 -16.01 5.44
N GLU A 128 2.68 -15.48 6.30
CA GLU A 128 1.28 -15.23 5.97
C GLU A 128 1.16 -14.28 4.79
N GLN A 129 0.29 -14.60 3.83
CA GLN A 129 0.05 -13.75 2.67
C GLN A 129 -0.90 -12.62 3.02
N LEU A 130 -0.53 -11.40 2.63
CA LEU A 130 -1.38 -10.24 2.80
C LEU A 130 -2.36 -10.17 1.62
N GLU A 131 -3.63 -10.40 1.91
CA GLU A 131 -4.69 -10.41 0.90
C GLU A 131 -5.28 -9.02 0.71
N TYR A 132 -5.57 -8.70 -0.55
CA TYR A 132 -6.34 -7.52 -0.92
C TYR A 132 -7.70 -7.95 -1.47
N ASN A 133 -8.74 -7.43 -0.85
CA ASN A 133 -10.10 -7.56 -1.36
C ASN A 133 -10.86 -6.26 -1.09
N GLU A 134 -11.44 -5.67 -2.12
CA GLU A 134 -12.19 -4.41 -2.00
C GLU A 134 -13.50 -4.55 -1.20
N ASN A 135 -14.03 -5.76 -1.14
CA ASN A 135 -15.36 -6.03 -0.57
C ASN A 135 -15.30 -6.81 0.75
N SER A 136 -14.11 -7.22 1.18
CA SER A 136 -13.96 -7.89 2.47
C SER A 136 -12.55 -7.67 3.02
N LEU A 137 -12.47 -7.43 4.32
CA LEU A 137 -11.20 -7.22 5.01
C LEU A 137 -10.73 -8.52 5.65
N SER A 138 -9.50 -8.95 5.37
CA SER A 138 -8.91 -10.17 5.91
C SER A 138 -8.21 -9.95 7.25
N SER A 139 -7.61 -8.77 7.46
CA SER A 139 -6.90 -8.42 8.69
C SER A 139 -6.95 -6.93 8.98
N ASN A 140 -6.83 -6.56 10.26
CA ASN A 140 -6.77 -5.16 10.66
C ASN A 140 -5.53 -4.44 10.09
N LEU A 141 -4.42 -5.16 9.95
CA LEU A 141 -3.20 -4.61 9.37
C LEU A 141 -3.40 -4.18 7.91
N THR A 142 -3.92 -5.08 7.07
CA THR A 142 -4.18 -4.78 5.65
C THR A 142 -5.24 -3.70 5.50
N ALA A 143 -6.30 -3.73 6.32
CA ALA A 143 -7.33 -2.68 6.36
C ALA A 143 -6.73 -1.30 6.67
N THR A 144 -5.87 -1.22 7.69
CA THR A 144 -5.20 0.03 8.09
C THR A 144 -4.28 0.57 6.99
N VAL A 145 -3.49 -0.29 6.37
CA VAL A 145 -2.59 0.12 5.28
C VAL A 145 -3.39 0.59 4.06
N MET A 146 -4.43 -0.16 3.67
CA MET A 146 -5.33 0.22 2.57
C MET A 146 -6.02 1.56 2.83
N PHE A 147 -6.50 1.78 4.04
CA PHE A 147 -7.11 3.04 4.45
C PHE A 147 -6.18 4.23 4.21
N TYR A 148 -4.95 4.17 4.71
CA TYR A 148 -3.97 5.24 4.52
C TYR A 148 -3.56 5.42 3.07
N ILE A 149 -3.49 4.36 2.28
CA ILE A 149 -3.24 4.47 0.84
C ILE A 149 -4.35 5.27 0.16
N TYR A 150 -5.62 4.98 0.44
CA TYR A 150 -6.74 5.72 -0.15
C TYR A 150 -6.82 7.17 0.35
N VAL A 151 -6.47 7.45 1.61
CA VAL A 151 -6.35 8.82 2.12
C VAL A 151 -5.26 9.59 1.36
N ILE A 152 -4.07 9.00 1.18
CA ILE A 152 -2.97 9.63 0.43
C ILE A 152 -3.38 9.88 -1.03
N LEU A 153 -3.98 8.91 -1.69
CA LEU A 153 -4.47 9.06 -3.07
C LEU A 153 -5.55 10.15 -3.16
N GLY A 154 -6.48 10.18 -2.20
CA GLY A 154 -7.49 11.21 -2.14
C GLY A 154 -6.91 12.61 -2.07
N LEU A 155 -5.99 12.84 -1.16
CA LEU A 155 -5.30 14.13 -1.01
C LEU A 155 -4.47 14.49 -2.24
N ASP A 156 -3.82 13.49 -2.85
CA ASP A 156 -3.04 13.71 -4.06
C ASP A 156 -3.91 14.16 -5.23
N PHE A 157 -4.99 13.44 -5.51
CA PHE A 157 -5.91 13.78 -6.59
C PHE A 157 -6.65 15.10 -6.35
N ASP A 158 -6.98 15.44 -5.11
CA ASP A 158 -7.55 16.75 -4.77
C ASP A 158 -6.58 17.92 -5.03
N SER A 159 -5.28 17.65 -4.98
CA SER A 159 -4.28 18.67 -5.31
C SER A 159 -4.25 19.05 -6.80
N PHE A 160 -4.82 18.24 -7.68
CA PHE A 160 -4.88 18.48 -9.12
C PHE A 160 -6.22 19.02 -9.61
N SER A 161 -7.31 18.66 -8.95
CA SER A 161 -8.64 19.15 -9.35
C SER A 161 -9.61 19.16 -8.16
N PRO A 162 -10.52 20.15 -8.09
CA PRO A 162 -11.55 20.16 -7.05
C PRO A 162 -12.35 18.85 -7.04
N LEU A 163 -12.44 18.24 -5.85
CA LEU A 163 -13.11 16.94 -5.64
C LEU A 163 -12.48 15.76 -6.40
N GLY A 164 -11.25 15.90 -6.88
CA GLY A 164 -10.54 14.82 -7.58
C GLY A 164 -10.29 13.60 -6.71
N GLY A 165 -10.13 13.79 -5.41
CA GLY A 165 -9.92 12.75 -4.41
C GLY A 165 -11.18 12.08 -3.89
N LYS A 166 -12.37 12.60 -4.22
CA LYS A 166 -13.65 12.14 -3.65
C LYS A 166 -13.83 10.62 -3.70
N ALA A 167 -13.57 10.00 -4.84
CA ALA A 167 -13.75 8.55 -5.01
C ALA A 167 -12.82 7.74 -4.08
N TYR A 168 -11.63 8.25 -3.79
CA TYR A 168 -10.67 7.59 -2.90
C TYR A 168 -11.05 7.78 -1.42
N PHE A 169 -11.56 8.94 -1.05
CA PHE A 169 -12.10 9.15 0.31
C PHE A 169 -13.36 8.29 0.55
N GLU A 170 -14.21 8.11 -0.46
CA GLU A 170 -15.34 7.18 -0.38
C GLU A 170 -14.85 5.72 -0.19
N ARG A 171 -13.76 5.32 -0.84
CA ARG A 171 -13.13 4.01 -0.59
C ARG A 171 -12.57 3.89 0.83
N ALA A 172 -11.88 4.91 1.33
CA ALA A 172 -11.41 4.95 2.72
C ALA A 172 -12.58 4.84 3.71
N GLN A 173 -13.68 5.54 3.46
CA GLN A 173 -14.90 5.45 4.28
C GLN A 173 -15.53 4.04 4.23
N GLN A 174 -15.52 3.37 3.08
CA GLN A 174 -16.01 1.99 2.98
C GLN A 174 -15.17 1.03 3.83
N ILE A 175 -13.84 1.20 3.86
CA ILE A 175 -12.94 0.42 4.72
C ILE A 175 -13.30 0.63 6.19
N VAL A 176 -13.52 1.88 6.62
CA VAL A 176 -13.96 2.18 7.99
C VAL A 176 -15.25 1.45 8.33
N ASN A 177 -16.27 1.53 7.47
CA ASN A 177 -17.56 0.88 7.69
C ASN A 177 -17.42 -0.66 7.78
N MET A 178 -16.59 -1.26 6.94
CA MET A 178 -16.33 -2.69 6.98
C MET A 178 -15.53 -3.09 8.22
N ALA A 179 -14.55 -2.31 8.61
CA ALA A 179 -13.73 -2.58 9.80
C ALA A 179 -14.55 -2.48 11.10
N GLN A 180 -15.44 -1.49 11.19
CA GLN A 180 -16.38 -1.38 12.31
C GLN A 180 -17.26 -2.62 12.46
N SER A 181 -17.64 -3.25 11.38
CA SER A 181 -18.46 -4.48 11.42
C SER A 181 -17.73 -5.69 11.99
N GLN A 182 -16.39 -5.66 12.07
CA GLN A 182 -15.60 -6.73 12.71
C GLN A 182 -15.72 -6.70 14.23
N GLY A 183 -15.99 -5.52 14.84
CA GLY A 183 -16.30 -5.35 16.26
C GLY A 183 -15.14 -5.59 17.24
N THR A 184 -13.99 -6.08 16.78
CA THR A 184 -12.81 -6.40 17.61
C THR A 184 -11.57 -5.59 17.29
N TRP A 185 -11.57 -4.88 16.14
CA TRP A 185 -10.42 -4.11 15.67
C TRP A 185 -10.46 -2.68 16.24
N SER A 186 -9.37 -2.23 16.85
CA SER A 186 -9.27 -0.88 17.40
C SER A 186 -9.00 0.20 16.34
N GLY A 187 -9.36 1.44 16.67
CA GLY A 187 -9.09 2.62 15.86
C GLY A 187 -10.10 2.92 14.75
N TRP A 188 -11.24 2.22 14.73
CA TRP A 188 -12.29 2.39 13.73
C TRP A 188 -13.61 2.92 14.28
N GLU A 189 -13.77 2.94 15.61
CA GLU A 189 -15.03 3.24 16.29
C GLU A 189 -15.44 4.70 16.09
N ALA A 190 -16.75 4.86 15.76
CA ALA A 190 -17.39 6.14 15.74
C ALA A 190 -17.57 6.68 17.13
N PHE A 191 -17.21 7.60 17.74
CA PHE A 191 -17.49 8.12 19.08
C PHE A 191 -16.52 7.72 20.19
N ASP A 192 -15.46 6.98 19.90
CA ASP A 192 -14.45 6.70 20.91
C ASP A 192 -13.46 7.88 21.04
N LYS A 193 -12.88 8.32 19.92
CA LYS A 193 -11.94 9.43 19.83
C LYS A 193 -12.06 10.14 18.50
N ASP A 194 -11.81 11.46 18.51
CA ASP A 194 -11.80 12.25 17.27
C ASP A 194 -10.51 12.05 16.45
N ASP A 195 -9.44 11.51 17.06
CA ASP A 195 -8.14 11.31 16.47
C ASP A 195 -7.88 9.87 15.97
N ASN A 196 -8.95 9.12 15.72
CA ASN A 196 -8.88 7.79 15.10
C ASN A 196 -9.16 7.85 13.58
N ARG A 197 -9.15 6.69 12.90
CA ARG A 197 -9.38 6.59 11.45
C ARG A 197 -10.77 7.02 11.03
N HIS A 198 -11.80 6.76 11.85
CA HIS A 198 -13.16 7.25 11.61
C HIS A 198 -13.20 8.77 11.67
N GLY A 199 -12.66 9.40 12.70
CA GLY A 199 -12.62 10.86 12.82
C GLY A 199 -11.84 11.51 11.67
N LEU A 200 -10.71 10.91 11.27
CA LEU A 200 -9.89 11.40 10.17
C LEU A 200 -10.68 11.43 8.85
N ILE A 201 -11.32 10.33 8.47
CA ILE A 201 -12.05 10.29 7.19
C ILE A 201 -13.30 11.18 7.22
N THR A 202 -13.98 11.28 8.35
CA THR A 202 -15.12 12.19 8.53
C THR A 202 -14.68 13.63 8.30
N ALA A 203 -13.58 14.06 8.91
CA ALA A 203 -13.05 15.42 8.72
C ALA A 203 -12.65 15.71 7.25
N LEU A 204 -12.14 14.70 6.53
CA LEU A 204 -11.77 14.86 5.11
C LEU A 204 -13.01 14.91 4.20
N THR A 205 -14.06 14.17 4.52
CA THR A 205 -15.29 14.11 3.70
C THR A 205 -16.25 15.27 3.98
N ASP A 206 -16.33 15.74 5.22
CA ASP A 206 -17.19 16.89 5.58
C ASP A 206 -16.74 18.19 4.92
N ASN A 207 -15.46 18.37 4.64
CA ASN A 207 -14.91 19.53 3.95
C ASN A 207 -15.01 19.47 2.43
N THR A 208 -15.51 18.36 1.86
CA THR A 208 -15.67 18.17 0.41
C THR A 208 -17.10 18.31 -0.08
N SER A 209 -18.03 18.77 0.77
CA SER A 209 -19.46 18.97 0.45
C SER A 209 -19.77 20.39 -0.03
#